data_06a48a4003adc0f6e1290c8765471739
#
_entry.id   06a48a4003adc0f6e1290c8765471739
#
_cell.length_a   1.000
_cell.length_b   1.000
_cell.length_c   1.000
_cell.angle_alpha   90.00
_cell.angle_beta   90.00
_cell.angle_gamma   90.00
#
_symmetry.space_group_name_H-M   'P 1'
#
loop_
_entity.id
_entity.type
_entity.pdbx_description
1 polymer ?
#
loop_
_entity_poly.entity_id
_entity_poly.type
_entity_poly.pdbx_seq_one_letter_code
_entity_poly.pdbx_strand_id
1 'polypeptide(L)'
;RLVWLEAPGSATMEFPDLIALVQACRSHGAPGLRCALDNTWGAGLAFAPFDLRADGGSLGVDVSVHALTKYPSGGGDVLMGSMVTRDERLHQQLKLTHMHLGLGVGANDAEALLRGLPSMALRYHAQDRAARQLAQWLGQQAPVVQVLHPALPGSPGHAHWQALCGQRSSGDAQQRGVAAGLFSVVLDARYTQAQVDAFCDSLRLFRIGYSWGGPVSLVMPYDLASMRSRATAHLRPGHLVRFAIGLEAVQDLQRDLAQALAQAF
;
A
#
# COMPACT_ATOMS: atom_id res chain seq x y z
N ARG A 1 -12.83 -17.71 15.43
CA ARG A 1 -13.10 -16.28 15.10
C ARG A 1 -11.88 -15.67 14.45
N LEU A 2 -12.07 -14.65 13.60
CA LEU A 2 -11.01 -13.99 12.83
C LEU A 2 -11.14 -12.47 12.95
N VAL A 3 -10.03 -11.78 13.15
CA VAL A 3 -9.87 -10.35 12.94
C VAL A 3 -9.00 -10.17 11.72
N TRP A 4 -9.48 -9.41 10.76
CA TRP A 4 -8.75 -9.03 9.55
C TRP A 4 -8.20 -7.61 9.72
N LEU A 5 -6.90 -7.44 9.49
CA LEU A 5 -6.18 -6.19 9.59
C LEU A 5 -5.56 -5.83 8.24
N GLU A 6 -5.41 -4.53 7.98
CA GLU A 6 -4.70 -3.97 6.84
C GLU A 6 -3.89 -2.75 7.31
N ALA A 7 -2.67 -2.58 6.82
CA ALA A 7 -1.80 -1.46 7.18
C ALA A 7 -0.84 -1.10 6.03
N PRO A 8 -0.98 0.13 5.45
CA PRO A 8 -2.05 1.11 5.61
C PRO A 8 -3.28 0.77 4.79
N GLY A 9 -4.37 1.53 4.95
CA GLY A 9 -5.50 1.50 4.03
C GLY A 9 -5.08 1.94 2.63
N SER A 10 -5.44 1.18 1.60
CA SER A 10 -4.88 1.31 0.23
C SER A 10 -5.41 2.50 -0.58
N ALA A 11 -6.38 3.26 -0.08
CA ALA A 11 -6.90 4.48 -0.71
C ALA A 11 -6.54 5.74 0.10
N THR A 12 -6.87 5.76 1.37
CA THR A 12 -6.73 6.91 2.26
C THR A 12 -5.41 6.90 3.05
N MET A 13 -4.58 5.88 2.88
CA MET A 13 -3.21 5.76 3.38
C MET A 13 -3.06 5.93 4.91
N GLU A 14 -4.14 5.84 5.70
CA GLU A 14 -4.04 5.85 7.14
C GLU A 14 -3.29 4.61 7.65
N PHE A 15 -2.27 4.81 8.45
CA PHE A 15 -1.49 3.73 9.03
C PHE A 15 -1.96 3.46 10.46
N PRO A 16 -2.64 2.33 10.73
CA PRO A 16 -3.17 2.03 12.05
C PRO A 16 -2.05 1.70 13.04
N ASP A 17 -2.34 1.80 14.33
CA ASP A 17 -1.47 1.22 15.37
C ASP A 17 -1.59 -0.31 15.36
N LEU A 18 -0.89 -0.94 14.41
CA LEU A 18 -0.92 -2.38 14.21
C LEU A 18 -0.42 -3.13 15.44
N ILE A 19 0.56 -2.59 16.15
CA ILE A 19 1.12 -3.19 17.38
C ILE A 19 0.03 -3.25 18.44
N ALA A 20 -0.64 -2.10 18.73
CA ALA A 20 -1.71 -2.04 19.72
C ALA A 20 -2.92 -2.90 19.33
N LEU A 21 -3.28 -2.94 18.05
CA LEU A 21 -4.39 -3.76 17.56
C LEU A 21 -4.13 -5.26 17.78
N VAL A 22 -2.96 -5.75 17.38
CA VAL A 22 -2.60 -7.17 17.59
C VAL A 22 -2.47 -7.47 19.09
N GLN A 23 -1.90 -6.57 19.88
CA GLN A 23 -1.83 -6.72 21.34
C GLN A 23 -3.21 -6.80 21.98
N ALA A 24 -4.15 -5.96 21.58
CA ALA A 24 -5.54 -6.00 22.06
C ALA A 24 -6.21 -7.33 21.69
N CYS A 25 -5.99 -7.85 20.49
CA CYS A 25 -6.49 -9.17 20.09
C CYS A 25 -5.92 -10.30 20.97
N ARG A 26 -4.64 -10.20 21.37
CA ARG A 26 -4.00 -11.19 22.25
C ARG A 26 -4.49 -11.10 23.71
N SER A 27 -4.71 -9.88 24.21
CA SER A 27 -5.07 -9.63 25.61
C SER A 27 -6.57 -9.77 25.89
N HIS A 28 -7.43 -9.39 24.93
CA HIS A 28 -8.88 -9.30 25.12
C HIS A 28 -9.68 -10.20 24.18
N GLY A 29 -9.01 -10.89 23.27
CA GLY A 29 -9.66 -11.77 22.31
C GLY A 29 -10.25 -13.01 22.98
N ALA A 30 -11.33 -13.53 22.41
CA ALA A 30 -11.89 -14.81 22.82
C ALA A 30 -10.87 -15.94 22.54
N PRO A 31 -10.89 -17.04 23.31
CA PRO A 31 -10.05 -18.21 23.02
C PRO A 31 -10.17 -18.65 21.55
N GLY A 32 -9.04 -18.87 20.91
CA GLY A 32 -9.00 -19.26 19.50
C GLY A 32 -9.23 -18.12 18.49
N LEU A 33 -9.22 -16.85 18.95
CA LEU A 33 -9.20 -15.70 18.04
C LEU A 33 -7.92 -15.68 17.22
N ARG A 34 -8.03 -15.57 15.91
CA ARG A 34 -6.93 -15.44 14.97
C ARG A 34 -6.87 -14.02 14.39
N CYS A 35 -5.66 -13.54 14.17
CA CYS A 35 -5.39 -12.28 13.48
C CYS A 35 -4.78 -12.58 12.11
N ALA A 36 -5.45 -12.16 11.05
CA ALA A 36 -4.89 -12.15 9.70
C ALA A 36 -4.55 -10.72 9.31
N LEU A 37 -3.41 -10.53 8.66
CA LEU A 37 -2.97 -9.25 8.14
C LEU A 37 -2.83 -9.33 6.62
N ASP A 38 -3.52 -8.46 5.91
CA ASP A 38 -3.16 -8.13 4.54
C ASP A 38 -1.88 -7.30 4.56
N ASN A 39 -0.77 -7.95 4.19
CA ASN A 39 0.57 -7.34 4.12
C ASN A 39 1.00 -7.07 2.68
N THR A 40 0.04 -6.90 1.77
CA THR A 40 0.33 -6.64 0.36
C THR A 40 1.13 -5.35 0.19
N TRP A 41 0.77 -4.29 0.91
CA TRP A 41 1.50 -3.03 0.87
C TRP A 41 2.94 -3.17 1.40
N GLY A 42 3.11 -3.83 2.52
CA GLY A 42 4.42 -4.02 3.15
C GLY A 42 5.31 -5.01 2.39
N ALA A 43 4.73 -5.91 1.59
CA ALA A 43 5.40 -6.90 0.75
C ALA A 43 6.43 -7.77 1.49
N GLY A 44 6.34 -7.87 2.83
CA GLY A 44 7.36 -8.49 3.67
C GLY A 44 8.66 -7.69 3.79
N LEU A 45 8.74 -6.51 3.17
CA LEU A 45 9.92 -5.63 3.17
C LEU A 45 9.80 -4.49 4.18
N ALA A 46 8.61 -3.87 4.30
CA ALA A 46 8.41 -2.72 5.18
C ALA A 46 8.45 -3.10 6.67
N PHE A 47 7.90 -4.26 7.02
CA PHE A 47 7.94 -4.80 8.39
C PHE A 47 7.75 -6.33 8.38
N ALA A 48 8.06 -6.98 9.51
CA ALA A 48 7.88 -8.42 9.69
C ALA A 48 6.53 -8.69 10.37
N PRO A 49 5.53 -9.30 9.69
CA PRO A 49 4.18 -9.46 10.24
C PRO A 49 4.11 -10.41 11.44
N PHE A 50 5.06 -11.32 11.55
CA PHE A 50 5.15 -12.30 12.66
C PHE A 50 6.02 -11.83 13.82
N ASP A 51 6.72 -10.68 13.66
CA ASP A 51 7.61 -10.09 14.66
C ASP A 51 7.48 -8.56 14.59
N LEU A 52 6.36 -8.05 15.13
CA LEU A 52 6.01 -6.62 15.06
C LEU A 52 6.81 -5.75 16.04
N ARG A 53 7.50 -6.36 17.02
CA ARG A 53 8.30 -5.66 18.02
C ARG A 53 9.78 -5.81 17.75
N ALA A 54 10.49 -4.68 17.76
CA ALA A 54 11.94 -4.64 17.64
C ALA A 54 12.67 -5.06 18.94
N ASP A 55 11.96 -5.10 20.08
CA ASP A 55 12.50 -5.41 21.41
C ASP A 55 12.66 -6.93 21.70
N GLY A 56 12.42 -7.78 20.69
CA GLY A 56 12.50 -9.24 20.83
C GLY A 56 11.28 -9.86 21.51
N GLY A 57 10.25 -9.08 21.80
CA GLY A 57 8.97 -9.58 22.30
C GLY A 57 8.21 -10.35 21.22
N SER A 58 7.66 -11.51 21.56
CA SER A 58 6.85 -12.33 20.64
C SER A 58 5.47 -11.69 20.42
N LEU A 59 5.35 -10.78 19.46
CA LEU A 59 4.07 -10.19 19.04
C LEU A 59 3.97 -10.24 17.51
N GLY A 60 2.99 -10.95 17.00
CA GLY A 60 2.77 -11.05 15.56
C GLY A 60 1.37 -11.56 15.23
N VAL A 61 1.05 -11.57 13.94
CA VAL A 61 -0.22 -12.10 13.44
C VAL A 61 -0.15 -13.63 13.28
N ASP A 62 -1.32 -14.27 13.14
CA ASP A 62 -1.40 -15.71 12.90
C ASP A 62 -1.23 -16.04 11.42
N VAL A 63 -1.72 -15.16 10.55
CA VAL A 63 -1.66 -15.33 9.09
C VAL A 63 -1.26 -14.01 8.45
N SER A 64 -0.27 -14.05 7.55
CA SER A 64 0.05 -12.97 6.63
C SER A 64 -0.48 -13.31 5.25
N VAL A 65 -1.27 -12.40 4.67
CA VAL A 65 -1.85 -12.55 3.34
C VAL A 65 -1.22 -11.54 2.40
N HIS A 66 -0.94 -11.96 1.17
CA HIS A 66 -0.39 -11.10 0.12
C HIS A 66 -1.14 -11.30 -1.19
N ALA A 67 -1.50 -10.21 -1.85
CA ALA A 67 -1.78 -10.23 -3.28
C ALA A 67 -0.45 -10.26 -4.04
N LEU A 68 0.00 -11.44 -4.45
CA LEU A 68 1.25 -11.62 -5.19
C LEU A 68 1.22 -10.94 -6.57
N THR A 69 0.03 -10.60 -7.07
CA THR A 69 -0.26 -9.73 -8.22
C THR A 69 0.49 -8.40 -8.16
N LYS A 70 0.78 -7.88 -6.95
CA LYS A 70 1.41 -6.57 -6.72
C LYS A 70 2.95 -6.67 -6.85
N TYR A 71 3.68 -6.23 -5.87
CA TYR A 71 5.15 -6.19 -5.88
C TYR A 71 5.84 -7.54 -6.20
N PRO A 72 5.35 -8.69 -5.71
CA PRO A 72 6.02 -9.95 -5.98
C PRO A 72 6.11 -10.30 -7.46
N SER A 73 5.00 -10.23 -8.22
CA SER A 73 5.03 -10.53 -9.66
C SER A 73 5.81 -9.47 -10.45
N GLY A 74 5.58 -8.21 -10.12
CA GLY A 74 6.29 -7.07 -10.70
C GLY A 74 5.91 -6.72 -12.14
N GLY A 75 5.21 -7.59 -12.85
CA GLY A 75 4.73 -7.37 -14.22
C GLY A 75 3.33 -6.77 -14.28
N GLY A 76 2.51 -6.99 -13.25
CA GLY A 76 1.08 -6.66 -13.26
C GLY A 76 0.26 -7.60 -14.15
N ASP A 77 0.79 -8.76 -14.47
CA ASP A 77 0.28 -9.75 -15.41
C ASP A 77 -0.09 -11.10 -14.78
N VAL A 78 0.09 -11.22 -13.45
CA VAL A 78 -0.25 -12.42 -12.66
C VAL A 78 -1.37 -12.10 -11.68
N LEU A 79 -2.38 -12.95 -11.60
CA LEU A 79 -3.42 -12.89 -10.58
C LEU A 79 -3.23 -14.03 -9.59
N MET A 80 -2.60 -13.76 -8.47
CA MET A 80 -2.23 -14.77 -7.47
C MET A 80 -2.21 -14.16 -6.06
N GLY A 81 -2.48 -15.00 -5.05
CA GLY A 81 -2.34 -14.65 -3.64
C GLY A 81 -1.55 -15.70 -2.88
N SER A 82 -1.10 -15.33 -1.69
CA SER A 82 -0.49 -16.25 -0.74
C SER A 82 -1.01 -16.05 0.66
N MET A 83 -1.04 -17.12 1.43
CA MET A 83 -1.27 -17.12 2.87
C MET A 83 -0.08 -17.82 3.55
N VAL A 84 0.51 -17.15 4.51
CA VAL A 84 1.67 -17.65 5.26
C VAL A 84 1.34 -17.68 6.74
N THR A 85 1.72 -18.74 7.43
CA THR A 85 1.60 -18.88 8.89
C THR A 85 2.81 -19.63 9.44
N ARG A 86 3.14 -19.40 10.71
CA ARG A 86 4.16 -20.17 11.47
C ARG A 86 3.55 -21.36 12.27
N ASP A 87 2.22 -21.44 12.35
CA ASP A 87 1.49 -22.51 13.06
C ASP A 87 1.22 -23.67 12.09
N GLU A 88 1.82 -24.82 12.35
CA GLU A 88 1.69 -26.02 11.50
C GLU A 88 0.25 -26.52 11.40
N ARG A 89 -0.53 -26.47 12.49
CA ARG A 89 -1.94 -26.89 12.46
C ARG A 89 -2.78 -25.96 11.60
N LEU A 90 -2.54 -24.66 11.72
CA LEU A 90 -3.22 -23.65 10.90
C LEU A 90 -2.81 -23.79 9.43
N HIS A 91 -1.54 -24.06 9.15
CA HIS A 91 -1.05 -24.34 7.80
C HIS A 91 -1.80 -25.53 7.17
N GLN A 92 -1.92 -26.65 7.89
CA GLN A 92 -2.67 -27.80 7.38
C GLN A 92 -4.15 -27.49 7.14
N GLN A 93 -4.79 -26.71 8.01
CA GLN A 93 -6.18 -26.27 7.80
C GLN A 93 -6.32 -25.40 6.56
N LEU A 94 -5.44 -24.43 6.36
CA LEU A 94 -5.42 -23.57 5.17
C LEU A 94 -5.20 -24.39 3.90
N LYS A 95 -4.25 -25.33 3.92
CA LYS A 95 -3.94 -26.22 2.80
C LYS A 95 -5.14 -27.09 2.41
N LEU A 96 -5.82 -27.69 3.40
CA LEU A 96 -7.03 -28.50 3.15
C LEU A 96 -8.16 -27.63 2.59
N THR A 97 -8.37 -26.44 3.13
CA THR A 97 -9.38 -25.50 2.62
C THR A 97 -9.10 -25.11 1.18
N HIS A 98 -7.84 -24.78 0.87
CA HIS A 98 -7.38 -24.47 -0.47
C HIS A 98 -7.67 -25.62 -1.45
N MET A 99 -7.37 -26.84 -1.04
CA MET A 99 -7.65 -28.05 -1.83
C MET A 99 -9.15 -28.28 -2.04
N HIS A 100 -9.96 -28.19 -0.98
CA HIS A 100 -11.41 -28.41 -1.06
C HIS A 100 -12.14 -27.37 -1.91
N LEU A 101 -11.64 -26.13 -1.93
CA LEU A 101 -12.18 -25.04 -2.75
C LEU A 101 -11.65 -25.06 -4.20
N GLY A 102 -10.70 -25.93 -4.53
CA GLY A 102 -10.13 -26.02 -5.86
C GLY A 102 -9.33 -24.77 -6.27
N LEU A 103 -8.71 -24.07 -5.31
CA LEU A 103 -7.95 -22.85 -5.56
C LEU A 103 -6.57 -23.15 -6.17
N GLY A 104 -6.55 -23.86 -7.29
CA GLY A 104 -5.32 -24.20 -8.01
C GLY A 104 -4.63 -22.98 -8.62
N VAL A 105 -3.31 -23.07 -8.78
CA VAL A 105 -2.47 -22.04 -9.39
C VAL A 105 -1.88 -22.59 -10.70
N GLY A 106 -1.94 -21.79 -11.77
CA GLY A 106 -1.34 -22.14 -13.05
C GLY A 106 0.20 -22.18 -12.98
N ALA A 107 0.81 -23.17 -13.64
CA ALA A 107 2.27 -23.30 -13.67
C ALA A 107 2.94 -22.07 -14.29
N ASN A 108 2.35 -21.49 -15.33
CA ASN A 108 2.86 -20.28 -15.99
C ASN A 108 2.83 -19.06 -15.06
N ASP A 109 1.76 -18.94 -14.24
CA ASP A 109 1.66 -17.85 -13.26
C ASP A 109 2.69 -18.01 -12.13
N ALA A 110 2.89 -19.24 -11.67
CA ALA A 110 3.93 -19.55 -10.68
C ALA A 110 5.34 -19.24 -11.23
N GLU A 111 5.61 -19.58 -12.48
CA GLU A 111 6.88 -19.28 -13.14
C GLU A 111 7.10 -17.77 -13.30
N ALA A 112 6.08 -17.02 -13.75
CA ALA A 112 6.15 -15.57 -13.88
C ALA A 112 6.44 -14.91 -12.53
N LEU A 113 5.77 -15.37 -11.45
CA LEU A 113 6.04 -14.92 -10.09
C LEU A 113 7.48 -15.22 -9.66
N LEU A 114 7.97 -16.44 -9.88
CA LEU A 114 9.34 -16.83 -9.52
C LEU A 114 10.40 -15.97 -10.22
N ARG A 115 10.16 -15.56 -11.47
CA ARG A 115 11.03 -14.63 -12.20
C ARG A 115 10.97 -13.20 -11.63
N GLY A 116 9.83 -12.77 -11.08
CA GLY A 116 9.65 -11.44 -10.48
C GLY A 116 10.32 -11.29 -9.11
N LEU A 117 10.31 -12.34 -8.29
CA LEU A 117 10.78 -12.31 -6.90
C LEU A 117 12.22 -11.80 -6.70
N PRO A 118 13.24 -12.21 -7.48
CA PRO A 118 14.61 -11.76 -7.27
C PRO A 118 14.81 -10.25 -7.38
N SER A 119 13.98 -9.55 -8.17
CA SER A 119 14.05 -8.10 -8.36
C SER A 119 13.07 -7.33 -7.44
N MET A 120 12.25 -8.02 -6.64
CA MET A 120 11.17 -7.38 -5.88
C MET A 120 11.67 -6.28 -4.96
N ALA A 121 12.71 -6.52 -4.18
CA ALA A 121 13.26 -5.52 -3.26
C ALA A 121 13.79 -4.29 -4.01
N LEU A 122 14.50 -4.48 -5.11
CA LEU A 122 15.03 -3.39 -5.93
C LEU A 122 13.90 -2.52 -6.48
N ARG A 123 12.86 -3.14 -7.03
CA ARG A 123 11.69 -2.44 -7.58
C ARG A 123 10.93 -1.71 -6.47
N TYR A 124 10.65 -2.37 -5.36
CA TYR A 124 9.95 -1.79 -4.21
C TYR A 124 10.66 -0.54 -3.69
N HIS A 125 11.97 -0.59 -3.49
CA HIS A 125 12.75 0.56 -3.02
C HIS A 125 12.82 1.69 -4.06
N ALA A 126 12.91 1.37 -5.35
CA ALA A 126 12.88 2.37 -6.40
C ALA A 126 11.53 3.12 -6.43
N GLN A 127 10.43 2.37 -6.35
CA GLN A 127 9.06 2.92 -6.31
C GLN A 127 8.80 3.73 -5.04
N ASP A 128 9.27 3.28 -3.87
CA ASP A 128 9.18 4.03 -2.61
C ASP A 128 9.91 5.39 -2.71
N ARG A 129 11.15 5.41 -3.21
CA ARG A 129 11.90 6.67 -3.37
C ARG A 129 11.18 7.64 -4.32
N ALA A 130 10.74 7.15 -5.46
CA ALA A 130 10.02 7.96 -6.44
C ALA A 130 8.68 8.48 -5.89
N ALA A 131 7.93 7.64 -5.19
CA ALA A 131 6.67 8.03 -4.56
C ALA A 131 6.85 9.13 -3.51
N ARG A 132 7.85 9.03 -2.64
CA ARG A 132 8.15 10.09 -1.66
C ARG A 132 8.51 11.41 -2.32
N GLN A 133 9.36 11.37 -3.36
CA GLN A 133 9.77 12.57 -4.09
C GLN A 133 8.55 13.25 -4.75
N LEU A 134 7.71 12.48 -5.44
CA LEU A 134 6.51 13.02 -6.09
C LEU A 134 5.46 13.50 -5.08
N ALA A 135 5.26 12.78 -3.99
CA ALA A 135 4.34 13.16 -2.92
C ALA A 135 4.75 14.49 -2.26
N GLN A 136 6.05 14.65 -1.96
CA GLN A 136 6.60 15.91 -1.43
C GLN A 136 6.44 17.06 -2.41
N TRP A 137 6.71 16.83 -3.69
CA TRP A 137 6.56 17.85 -4.74
C TRP A 137 5.08 18.23 -4.94
N LEU A 138 4.16 17.26 -4.97
CA LEU A 138 2.73 17.52 -5.07
C LEU A 138 2.20 18.31 -3.87
N GLY A 139 2.72 18.07 -2.68
CA GLY A 139 2.35 18.84 -1.48
C GLY A 139 2.69 20.33 -1.55
N GLN A 140 3.51 20.75 -2.50
CA GLN A 140 3.87 22.16 -2.76
C GLN A 140 3.01 22.80 -3.86
N GLN A 141 2.14 22.03 -4.52
CA GLN A 141 1.29 22.53 -5.62
C GLN A 141 0.00 23.14 -5.07
N ALA A 142 -0.39 24.28 -5.59
CA ALA A 142 -1.56 25.05 -5.13
C ALA A 142 -2.88 24.27 -5.07
N PRO A 143 -3.18 23.34 -6.01
CA PRO A 143 -4.40 22.54 -5.94
C PRO A 143 -4.44 21.50 -4.82
N VAL A 144 -3.30 21.13 -4.23
CA VAL A 144 -3.20 20.04 -3.25
C VAL A 144 -3.31 20.60 -1.83
N VAL A 145 -4.34 20.17 -1.10
CA VAL A 145 -4.57 20.59 0.29
C VAL A 145 -4.07 19.59 1.33
N GLN A 146 -3.83 18.34 0.92
CA GLN A 146 -3.28 17.30 1.79
C GLN A 146 -2.55 16.24 0.98
N VAL A 147 -1.45 15.73 1.53
CA VAL A 147 -0.73 14.56 1.02
C VAL A 147 -0.85 13.43 2.04
N LEU A 148 -1.17 12.24 1.56
CA LEU A 148 -1.37 11.04 2.35
C LEU A 148 -0.31 10.01 1.93
N HIS A 149 0.79 9.96 2.65
CA HIS A 149 1.87 9.00 2.46
C HIS A 149 2.44 8.63 3.83
N PRO A 150 2.37 7.36 4.29
CA PRO A 150 2.69 6.98 5.67
C PRO A 150 4.06 7.45 6.15
N ALA A 151 5.04 7.52 5.25
CA ALA A 151 6.40 7.94 5.59
C ALA A 151 6.59 9.47 5.68
N LEU A 152 5.57 10.29 5.35
CA LEU A 152 5.67 11.74 5.43
C LEU A 152 5.04 12.27 6.72
N PRO A 153 5.73 13.18 7.44
CA PRO A 153 5.16 13.86 8.60
C PRO A 153 3.83 14.53 8.26
N GLY A 154 2.85 14.45 9.18
CA GLY A 154 1.50 14.98 8.97
C GLY A 154 0.54 14.01 8.28
N SER A 155 1.01 12.89 7.76
CA SER A 155 0.13 11.83 7.26
C SER A 155 -0.55 11.08 8.42
N PRO A 156 -1.81 10.67 8.28
CA PRO A 156 -2.52 9.93 9.32
C PRO A 156 -1.79 8.64 9.71
N GLY A 157 -1.44 8.53 11.00
CA GLY A 157 -0.72 7.37 11.53
C GLY A 157 0.78 7.33 11.21
N HIS A 158 1.41 8.45 10.78
CA HIS A 158 2.85 8.52 10.54
C HIS A 158 3.68 8.00 11.73
N ALA A 159 3.29 8.30 12.97
CA ALA A 159 3.98 7.82 14.16
C ALA A 159 3.94 6.29 14.28
N HIS A 160 2.84 5.64 13.91
CA HIS A 160 2.71 4.18 13.91
C HIS A 160 3.55 3.55 12.80
N TRP A 161 3.57 4.17 11.59
CA TRP A 161 4.49 3.77 10.53
C TRP A 161 5.95 3.90 10.98
N GLN A 162 6.31 5.00 11.60
CA GLN A 162 7.68 5.25 12.07
C GLN A 162 8.11 4.22 13.13
N ALA A 163 7.23 3.88 14.06
CA ALA A 163 7.49 2.87 15.08
C ALA A 163 7.70 1.48 14.48
N LEU A 164 6.92 1.11 13.44
CA LEU A 164 6.94 -0.23 12.87
C LEU A 164 7.95 -0.38 11.72
N CYS A 165 8.03 0.61 10.84
CA CYS A 165 8.81 0.55 9.59
C CYS A 165 10.08 1.41 9.63
N GLY A 166 10.12 2.45 10.48
CA GLY A 166 11.19 3.47 10.50
C GLY A 166 12.57 2.93 10.89
N GLN A 167 12.63 1.78 11.55
CA GLN A 167 13.88 1.11 11.95
C GLN A 167 14.50 0.29 10.80
N ARG A 168 13.74 0.02 9.73
CA ARG A 168 14.19 -0.80 8.62
C ARG A 168 15.10 0.00 7.68
N SER A 169 16.24 -0.60 7.33
CA SER A 169 17.13 -0.02 6.33
C SER A 169 16.51 -0.15 4.94
N SER A 170 16.44 0.95 4.22
CA SER A 170 16.03 0.98 2.81
C SER A 170 17.19 0.68 1.85
N GLY A 171 18.39 0.43 2.37
CA GLY A 171 19.62 0.36 1.57
C GLY A 171 20.17 1.74 1.16
N ASP A 172 19.45 2.81 1.51
CA ASP A 172 19.87 4.20 1.30
C ASP A 172 20.10 4.85 2.67
N ALA A 173 21.33 5.34 2.92
CA ALA A 173 21.69 5.96 4.20
C ALA A 173 20.90 7.25 4.51
N GLN A 174 20.34 7.88 3.49
CA GLN A 174 19.55 9.11 3.61
C GLN A 174 18.05 8.83 3.84
N GLN A 175 17.57 7.62 3.55
CA GLN A 175 16.16 7.25 3.68
C GLN A 175 15.97 6.29 4.85
N ARG A 176 15.37 6.76 5.93
CA ARG A 176 14.97 5.92 7.07
C ARG A 176 13.59 5.30 6.84
N GLY A 177 13.46 4.03 7.17
CA GLY A 177 12.23 3.27 7.03
C GLY A 177 11.89 2.96 5.57
N VAL A 178 10.99 2.04 5.39
CA VAL A 178 10.57 1.52 4.09
C VAL A 178 9.07 1.75 3.93
N ALA A 179 8.67 2.25 2.78
CA ALA A 179 7.27 2.41 2.37
C ALA A 179 7.10 1.91 0.93
N ALA A 180 5.86 1.84 0.48
CA ALA A 180 5.53 1.37 -0.86
C ALA A 180 5.51 2.53 -1.87
N GLY A 181 5.39 2.21 -3.14
CA GLY A 181 5.21 3.16 -4.22
C GLY A 181 3.78 3.69 -4.36
N LEU A 182 3.05 3.87 -3.25
CA LEU A 182 1.63 4.20 -3.24
C LEU A 182 1.38 5.38 -2.30
N PHE A 183 0.70 6.42 -2.79
CA PHE A 183 0.26 7.55 -2.00
C PHE A 183 -1.01 8.17 -2.57
N SER A 184 -1.66 9.04 -1.79
CA SER A 184 -2.82 9.80 -2.24
C SER A 184 -2.65 11.28 -1.96
N VAL A 185 -3.38 12.10 -2.70
CA VAL A 185 -3.52 13.54 -2.42
C VAL A 185 -4.99 13.89 -2.32
N VAL A 186 -5.29 14.93 -1.55
CA VAL A 186 -6.60 15.57 -1.54
C VAL A 186 -6.45 16.88 -2.31
N LEU A 187 -7.18 17.01 -3.41
CA LEU A 187 -7.33 18.26 -4.15
C LEU A 187 -8.41 19.12 -3.49
N ASP A 188 -8.21 20.44 -3.51
CA ASP A 188 -9.09 21.40 -2.85
C ASP A 188 -10.55 21.27 -3.31
N ALA A 189 -11.49 21.33 -2.37
CA ALA A 189 -12.92 21.22 -2.60
C ALA A 189 -13.51 22.32 -3.51
N ARG A 190 -12.77 23.43 -3.74
CA ARG A 190 -13.17 24.47 -4.70
C ARG A 190 -13.19 24.00 -6.14
N TYR A 191 -12.45 22.94 -6.47
CA TYR A 191 -12.44 22.35 -7.81
C TYR A 191 -13.61 21.39 -7.99
N THR A 192 -14.11 21.34 -9.22
CA THR A 192 -15.21 20.43 -9.58
C THR A 192 -14.69 19.01 -9.87
N GLN A 193 -15.56 18.01 -9.76
CA GLN A 193 -15.23 16.65 -10.17
C GLN A 193 -14.75 16.59 -11.63
N ALA A 194 -15.38 17.34 -12.53
CA ALA A 194 -14.98 17.41 -13.94
C ALA A 194 -13.54 17.92 -14.13
N GLN A 195 -13.07 18.86 -13.31
CA GLN A 195 -11.68 19.31 -13.34
C GLN A 195 -10.72 18.22 -12.83
N VAL A 196 -11.12 17.48 -11.79
CA VAL A 196 -10.33 16.34 -11.27
C VAL A 196 -10.23 15.24 -12.32
N ASP A 197 -11.33 14.94 -13.00
CA ASP A 197 -11.35 13.94 -14.08
C ASP A 197 -10.49 14.42 -15.26
N ALA A 198 -10.59 15.68 -15.67
CA ALA A 198 -9.75 16.26 -16.70
C ALA A 198 -8.25 16.23 -16.34
N PHE A 199 -7.92 16.47 -15.08
CA PHE A 199 -6.55 16.31 -14.58
C PHE A 199 -6.06 14.86 -14.77
N CYS A 200 -6.82 13.86 -14.33
CA CYS A 200 -6.46 12.46 -14.46
C CYS A 200 -6.36 12.03 -15.94
N ASP A 201 -7.29 12.48 -16.78
CA ASP A 201 -7.34 12.13 -18.21
C ASP A 201 -6.23 12.79 -19.04
N SER A 202 -5.70 13.95 -18.60
CA SER A 202 -4.62 14.67 -19.29
C SER A 202 -3.23 14.09 -19.03
N LEU A 203 -3.10 13.17 -18.05
CA LEU A 203 -1.85 12.46 -17.77
C LEU A 203 -1.49 11.52 -18.93
N ARG A 204 -0.23 11.52 -19.33
CA ARG A 204 0.28 10.78 -20.48
C ARG A 204 1.03 9.51 -20.09
N LEU A 205 1.75 9.54 -18.97
CA LEU A 205 2.52 8.42 -18.46
C LEU A 205 1.71 7.60 -17.45
N PHE A 206 0.95 8.27 -16.59
CA PHE A 206 0.03 7.58 -15.69
C PHE A 206 -1.15 6.98 -16.47
N ARG A 207 -1.56 5.78 -16.08
CA ARG A 207 -2.76 5.13 -16.61
C ARG A 207 -3.85 5.09 -15.55
N ILE A 208 -5.11 5.20 -15.95
CA ILE A 208 -6.24 5.01 -15.05
C ILE A 208 -6.28 3.54 -14.60
N GLY A 209 -6.27 3.30 -13.31
CA GLY A 209 -6.34 1.92 -12.80
C GLY A 209 -6.32 1.79 -11.28
N TYR A 210 -7.02 0.76 -10.78
CA TYR A 210 -7.13 0.46 -9.35
C TYR A 210 -5.93 -0.32 -8.79
N SER A 211 -5.10 -0.93 -9.65
CA SER A 211 -3.96 -1.73 -9.19
C SER A 211 -2.79 -0.86 -8.72
N TRP A 212 -1.69 -1.49 -8.35
CA TRP A 212 -0.45 -0.86 -7.91
C TRP A 212 0.68 -1.91 -7.79
N GLY A 213 1.91 -1.46 -7.61
CA GLY A 213 3.09 -2.33 -7.42
C GLY A 213 3.61 -2.96 -8.70
N GLY A 214 3.03 -2.64 -9.86
CA GLY A 214 3.52 -3.01 -11.18
C GLY A 214 4.55 -2.02 -11.75
N PRO A 215 5.01 -2.23 -12.99
CA PRO A 215 6.05 -1.40 -13.61
C PRO A 215 5.53 -0.07 -14.16
N VAL A 216 4.22 0.08 -14.34
CA VAL A 216 3.55 1.25 -14.92
C VAL A 216 2.88 2.06 -13.82
N SER A 217 3.08 3.38 -13.86
CA SER A 217 2.43 4.31 -12.95
C SER A 217 0.94 4.41 -13.21
N LEU A 218 0.14 4.38 -12.13
CA LEU A 218 -1.31 4.44 -12.19
C LEU A 218 -1.84 5.62 -11.39
N VAL A 219 -2.97 6.17 -11.85
CA VAL A 219 -3.75 7.19 -11.15
C VAL A 219 -5.19 6.73 -10.99
N MET A 220 -5.83 7.07 -9.86
CA MET A 220 -7.24 6.77 -9.64
C MET A 220 -7.90 7.85 -8.79
N PRO A 221 -8.88 8.60 -9.33
CA PRO A 221 -9.76 9.45 -8.53
C PRO A 221 -10.76 8.58 -7.76
N TYR A 222 -11.06 8.96 -6.52
CA TYR A 222 -12.00 8.24 -5.65
C TYR A 222 -13.14 9.15 -5.20
N ASP A 223 -14.36 8.71 -5.40
CA ASP A 223 -15.53 9.26 -4.72
C ASP A 223 -15.71 8.57 -3.36
N LEU A 224 -15.11 9.17 -2.32
CA LEU A 224 -15.19 8.62 -0.98
C LEU A 224 -16.61 8.64 -0.40
N ALA A 225 -17.46 9.56 -0.84
CA ALA A 225 -18.83 9.66 -0.34
C ALA A 225 -19.66 8.43 -0.76
N SER A 226 -19.42 7.90 -1.96
CA SER A 226 -20.07 6.67 -2.43
C SER A 226 -19.48 5.39 -1.82
N MET A 227 -18.23 5.44 -1.35
CA MET A 227 -17.49 4.26 -0.87
C MET A 227 -17.57 4.04 0.64
N ARG A 228 -17.83 5.09 1.43
CA ARG A 228 -17.78 5.03 2.89
C ARG A 228 -18.98 5.71 3.51
N SER A 229 -19.66 5.00 4.41
CA SER A 229 -20.81 5.52 5.17
C SER A 229 -20.43 6.51 6.29
N ARG A 230 -19.15 6.64 6.62
CA ARG A 230 -18.65 7.55 7.66
C ARG A 230 -17.57 8.47 7.09
N ALA A 231 -17.66 9.75 7.45
CA ALA A 231 -16.62 10.72 7.16
C ALA A 231 -15.29 10.26 7.80
N THR A 232 -14.23 10.36 7.04
CA THR A 232 -12.87 10.09 7.51
C THR A 232 -12.33 11.37 8.14
N ALA A 233 -12.37 11.45 9.48
CA ALA A 233 -12.02 12.66 10.26
C ALA A 233 -10.57 13.17 10.00
N HIS A 234 -9.70 12.33 9.46
CA HIS A 234 -8.32 12.68 9.13
C HIS A 234 -8.14 13.26 7.72
N LEU A 235 -9.17 13.25 6.88
CA LEU A 235 -9.12 13.83 5.55
C LEU A 235 -9.65 15.25 5.52
N ARG A 236 -8.94 16.13 4.82
CA ARG A 236 -9.46 17.45 4.49
C ARG A 236 -10.62 17.34 3.47
N PRO A 237 -11.56 18.29 3.47
CA PRO A 237 -12.57 18.36 2.42
C PRO A 237 -11.90 18.49 1.05
N GLY A 238 -12.39 17.73 0.05
CA GLY A 238 -11.85 17.78 -1.31
C GLY A 238 -11.98 16.44 -2.03
N HIS A 239 -11.23 16.32 -3.10
CA HIS A 239 -11.25 15.16 -4.00
C HIS A 239 -10.02 14.31 -3.80
N LEU A 240 -10.21 13.03 -3.49
CA LEU A 240 -9.11 12.09 -3.30
C LEU A 240 -8.62 11.55 -4.64
N VAL A 241 -7.32 11.67 -4.89
CA VAL A 241 -6.65 11.07 -6.05
C VAL A 241 -5.48 10.23 -5.55
N ARG A 242 -5.47 8.94 -5.88
CA ARG A 242 -4.40 8.01 -5.52
C ARG A 242 -3.44 7.83 -6.69
N PHE A 243 -2.16 7.80 -6.38
CA PHE A 243 -1.07 7.49 -7.29
C PHE A 243 -0.37 6.20 -6.88
N ALA A 244 -0.15 5.32 -7.85
CA ALA A 244 0.73 4.16 -7.71
C ALA A 244 1.91 4.36 -8.67
N ILE A 245 3.11 4.42 -8.12
CA ILE A 245 4.30 4.75 -8.89
C ILE A 245 4.93 3.47 -9.44
N GLY A 246 5.18 3.48 -10.74
CA GLY A 246 5.85 2.41 -11.47
C GLY A 246 7.38 2.55 -11.44
N LEU A 247 8.00 2.23 -12.57
CA LEU A 247 9.46 2.22 -12.72
C LEU A 247 9.96 3.26 -13.74
N GLU A 248 9.09 4.17 -14.18
CA GLU A 248 9.44 5.27 -15.06
C GLU A 248 10.37 6.26 -14.34
N ALA A 249 11.12 7.05 -15.10
CA ALA A 249 11.97 8.10 -14.55
C ALA A 249 11.12 9.13 -13.78
N VAL A 250 11.48 9.40 -12.53
CA VAL A 250 10.70 10.27 -11.64
C VAL A 250 10.56 11.70 -12.19
N GLN A 251 11.56 12.19 -12.91
CA GLN A 251 11.52 13.50 -13.56
C GLN A 251 10.49 13.57 -14.69
N ASP A 252 10.28 12.46 -15.40
CA ASP A 252 9.27 12.37 -16.46
C ASP A 252 7.88 12.34 -15.86
N LEU A 253 7.67 11.55 -14.80
CA LEU A 253 6.43 11.53 -14.04
C LEU A 253 6.10 12.90 -13.45
N GLN A 254 7.09 13.61 -12.91
CA GLN A 254 6.90 14.96 -12.38
C GLN A 254 6.51 15.97 -13.46
N ARG A 255 7.12 15.89 -14.65
CA ARG A 255 6.74 16.74 -15.80
C ARG A 255 5.32 16.45 -16.27
N ASP A 256 4.94 15.17 -16.29
CA ASP A 256 3.60 14.75 -16.65
C ASP A 256 2.54 15.29 -15.68
N LEU A 257 2.80 15.18 -14.37
CA LEU A 257 1.95 15.77 -13.34
C LEU A 257 1.87 17.30 -13.47
N ALA A 258 2.99 17.96 -13.71
CA ALA A 258 3.03 19.43 -13.83
C ALA A 258 2.20 19.95 -15.03
N GLN A 259 2.32 19.31 -16.20
CA GLN A 259 1.53 19.68 -17.36
C GLN A 259 0.03 19.45 -17.15
N ALA A 260 -0.35 18.33 -16.49
CA ALA A 260 -1.73 18.00 -16.21
C ALA A 260 -2.36 18.97 -15.20
N LEU A 261 -1.63 19.35 -14.13
CA LEU A 261 -2.08 20.38 -13.18
C LEU A 261 -2.31 21.72 -13.86
N ALA A 262 -1.41 22.16 -14.75
CA ALA A 262 -1.54 23.43 -15.46
C ALA A 262 -2.69 23.46 -16.47
N GLN A 263 -3.15 22.30 -16.94
CA GLN A 263 -4.28 22.19 -17.88
C GLN A 263 -5.63 22.17 -17.16
N ALA A 264 -5.69 21.60 -15.94
CA ALA A 264 -6.94 21.36 -15.25
C ALA A 264 -7.31 22.45 -14.22
N PHE A 265 -6.29 23.10 -13.63
CA PHE A 265 -6.42 24.03 -12.52
C PHE A 265 -5.76 25.39 -12.78
#